data_c038c7219c6eae6e456b66be29ce9aa2
#
_entry.id   c038c7219c6eae6e456b66be29ce9aa2
#
_cell.length_a   1.000
_cell.length_b   1.000
_cell.length_c   1.000
_cell.angle_alpha   90.00
_cell.angle_beta   90.00
_cell.angle_gamma   90.00
#
_symmetry.space_group_name_H-M   'P 1'
#
loop_
_entity.id
_entity.type
_entity.pdbx_description
1 polymer ?
#
loop_
_entity_poly.entity_id
_entity_poly.type
_entity_poly.pdbx_seq_one_letter_code
_entity_poly.pdbx_strand_id
1 'polypeptide(L)'
;MATAITTVTPLRQLWPDIIPAMGVVTPWQEAIVSANSGNMAVVEINAAVGDLVTRGTMLARLDDRIARADVQRAQAELIKAEASLQQNLANAQRMRRLYQAKSVSDQDLLKVETELKLAQAQELSAKASLTSQQVRLDDTRIIAPDDGLITARNATLGQVPATGTELFRLIRQNRLEWRAELTAAKMEQVKPGQHVSLLLPSGARTEGQVRQLAGALDNNSRMGTAYVDILPGSDAKSAMYIGGQIEVEKRQALTIPAQALLIRDGRSVVFRIDDGKAYMQEVTVGLRRDNAVEITRGIRENDLIALKGAGFLNNGEAIRVMTAKGKE
;
A
#
# COMPACT_ATOMS: atom_id res chain seq x y z
N MET A 1 -9.77 -20.09 -60.65
CA MET A 1 -10.46 -20.81 -59.54
C MET A 1 -10.73 -19.79 -58.46
N ALA A 2 -11.93 -19.75 -57.88
CA ALA A 2 -12.23 -18.79 -56.81
C ALA A 2 -11.55 -19.24 -55.49
N THR A 3 -10.78 -18.37 -54.90
CA THR A 3 -10.08 -18.63 -53.62
C THR A 3 -11.09 -18.79 -52.48
N ALA A 4 -10.98 -19.89 -51.74
CA ALA A 4 -11.85 -20.16 -50.58
C ALA A 4 -11.38 -19.37 -49.35
N ILE A 5 -12.27 -18.54 -48.79
CA ILE A 5 -11.97 -17.71 -47.61
C ILE A 5 -13.05 -17.82 -46.55
N THR A 6 -12.68 -17.54 -45.30
CA THR A 6 -13.66 -17.25 -44.25
C THR A 6 -13.75 -15.74 -44.03
N THR A 7 -14.89 -15.26 -43.62
CA THR A 7 -15.18 -13.84 -43.45
C THR A 7 -15.55 -13.53 -42.00
N VAL A 8 -15.39 -12.31 -41.60
CA VAL A 8 -15.80 -11.77 -40.30
C VAL A 8 -16.33 -10.35 -40.48
N THR A 9 -17.28 -9.97 -39.67
CA THR A 9 -17.75 -8.58 -39.57
C THR A 9 -17.01 -7.89 -38.43
N PRO A 10 -16.61 -6.62 -38.60
CA PRO A 10 -16.06 -5.83 -37.51
C PRO A 10 -17.04 -5.75 -36.35
N LEU A 11 -16.52 -5.81 -35.12
CA LEU A 11 -17.34 -5.75 -33.92
C LEU A 11 -17.02 -4.46 -33.13
N ARG A 12 -18.06 -3.77 -32.64
CA ARG A 12 -17.89 -2.71 -31.67
C ARG A 12 -17.69 -3.32 -30.31
N GLN A 13 -16.56 -3.04 -29.71
CA GLN A 13 -16.22 -3.47 -28.35
C GLN A 13 -15.85 -2.26 -27.49
N LEU A 14 -16.19 -2.34 -26.20
CA LEU A 14 -15.74 -1.36 -25.23
C LEU A 14 -14.25 -1.62 -24.92
N TRP A 15 -13.38 -0.73 -25.40
CA TRP A 15 -11.96 -0.81 -25.17
C TRP A 15 -11.51 0.33 -24.23
N PRO A 16 -10.62 0.04 -23.28
CA PRO A 16 -10.06 1.10 -22.44
C PRO A 16 -9.15 1.99 -23.27
N ASP A 17 -9.26 3.30 -23.06
CA ASP A 17 -8.21 4.22 -23.45
C ASP A 17 -7.09 4.16 -22.40
N ILE A 18 -5.84 4.26 -22.83
CA ILE A 18 -4.68 3.96 -22.00
C ILE A 18 -3.76 5.17 -21.98
N ILE A 19 -3.38 5.58 -20.77
CA ILE A 19 -2.32 6.56 -20.55
C ILE A 19 -1.05 5.82 -20.10
N PRO A 20 0.01 5.77 -20.93
CA PRO A 20 1.29 5.28 -20.51
C PRO A 20 1.98 6.29 -19.60
N ALA A 21 2.59 5.81 -18.52
CA ALA A 21 3.36 6.60 -17.59
C ALA A 21 4.58 5.83 -17.09
N MET A 22 5.56 6.56 -16.61
CA MET A 22 6.73 6.03 -15.89
C MET A 22 6.65 6.48 -14.45
N GLY A 23 7.26 5.75 -13.54
CA GLY A 23 7.27 6.12 -12.15
C GLY A 23 8.08 5.17 -11.27
N VAL A 24 8.25 5.56 -10.03
CA VAL A 24 9.01 4.83 -9.04
C VAL A 24 8.08 4.08 -8.09
N VAL A 25 8.43 2.85 -7.74
CA VAL A 25 7.78 2.09 -6.68
C VAL A 25 8.36 2.55 -5.34
N THR A 26 7.49 2.96 -4.43
CA THR A 26 7.89 3.40 -3.09
C THR A 26 7.05 2.70 -2.02
N PRO A 27 7.51 2.63 -0.78
CA PRO A 27 6.65 2.28 0.33
C PRO A 27 5.45 3.23 0.41
N TRP A 28 4.26 2.70 0.65
CA TRP A 28 3.11 3.56 0.95
C TRP A 28 3.36 4.41 2.20
N GLN A 29 3.87 3.79 3.25
CA GLN A 29 4.38 4.44 4.45
C GLN A 29 5.52 3.62 5.04
N GLU A 30 6.53 4.32 5.55
CA GLU A 30 7.57 3.72 6.35
C GLU A 30 7.34 4.02 7.83
N ALA A 31 7.66 3.06 8.69
CA ALA A 31 7.77 3.28 10.12
C ALA A 31 9.24 3.16 10.53
N ILE A 32 9.71 4.17 11.25
CA ILE A 32 11.04 4.20 11.84
C ILE A 32 10.90 3.74 13.30
N VAL A 33 11.70 2.74 13.68
CA VAL A 33 11.76 2.24 15.04
C VAL A 33 13.06 2.73 15.65
N SER A 34 12.94 3.66 16.57
CA SER A 34 14.09 4.30 17.24
C SER A 34 14.20 3.85 18.70
N ALA A 35 15.39 4.05 19.30
CA ALA A 35 15.58 3.90 20.71
C ALA A 35 14.84 5.02 21.47
N ASN A 36 13.88 4.66 22.34
CA ASN A 36 13.16 5.61 23.20
C ASN A 36 13.98 6.03 24.43
N SER A 37 14.93 5.19 24.85
CA SER A 37 15.82 5.43 25.98
C SER A 37 17.27 5.28 25.57
N GLY A 38 18.13 6.15 26.06
CA GLY A 38 19.59 6.08 25.88
C GLY A 38 20.31 5.37 27.02
N ASN A 39 21.64 5.23 26.88
CA ASN A 39 22.56 4.68 27.88
C ASN A 39 22.37 3.21 28.25
N MET A 40 21.69 2.44 27.39
CA MET A 40 21.52 1.00 27.54
C MET A 40 22.04 0.28 26.30
N ALA A 41 22.84 -0.77 26.47
CA ALA A 41 23.38 -1.54 25.36
C ALA A 41 22.32 -2.43 24.75
N VAL A 42 22.40 -2.62 23.44
CA VAL A 42 21.62 -3.66 22.71
C VAL A 42 22.18 -5.02 23.10
N VAL A 43 21.39 -5.84 23.77
CA VAL A 43 21.78 -7.18 24.25
C VAL A 43 21.20 -8.31 23.41
N GLU A 44 20.18 -8.04 22.62
CA GLU A 44 19.52 -9.03 21.79
C GLU A 44 18.96 -8.40 20.54
N ILE A 45 19.07 -9.11 19.41
CA ILE A 45 18.50 -8.70 18.10
C ILE A 45 17.76 -9.91 17.55
N ASN A 46 16.45 -9.76 17.31
CA ASN A 46 15.56 -10.86 16.93
C ASN A 46 15.03 -10.72 15.50
N ALA A 47 15.40 -9.65 14.78
CA ALA A 47 14.89 -9.38 13.47
C ALA A 47 16.00 -8.95 12.51
N ALA A 48 15.87 -9.36 11.25
CA ALA A 48 16.78 -9.06 10.17
C ALA A 48 16.07 -8.31 9.03
N VAL A 49 16.85 -7.74 8.11
CA VAL A 49 16.33 -7.15 6.88
C VAL A 49 15.70 -8.25 6.03
N GLY A 50 14.47 -8.02 5.56
CA GLY A 50 13.68 -8.98 4.79
C GLY A 50 12.66 -9.77 5.62
N ASP A 51 12.69 -9.65 6.95
CA ASP A 51 11.70 -10.32 7.79
C ASP A 51 10.34 -9.62 7.73
N LEU A 52 9.29 -10.41 7.66
CA LEU A 52 7.91 -9.98 7.88
C LEU A 52 7.61 -10.07 9.37
N VAL A 53 7.20 -8.96 9.94
CA VAL A 53 6.88 -8.85 11.37
C VAL A 53 5.45 -8.39 11.56
N THR A 54 4.87 -8.75 12.71
CA THR A 54 3.56 -8.27 13.14
C THR A 54 3.73 -7.22 14.23
N ARG A 55 2.74 -6.37 14.39
CA ARG A 55 2.70 -5.36 15.44
C ARG A 55 2.96 -5.97 16.81
N GLY A 56 3.87 -5.38 17.58
CA GLY A 56 4.26 -5.86 18.90
C GLY A 56 5.37 -6.91 18.90
N THR A 57 5.80 -7.42 17.74
CA THR A 57 6.95 -8.33 17.65
C THR A 57 8.21 -7.63 18.18
N MET A 58 8.94 -8.29 19.08
CA MET A 58 10.18 -7.77 19.63
C MET A 58 11.30 -7.88 18.59
N LEU A 59 11.81 -6.74 18.14
CA LEU A 59 12.87 -6.64 17.13
C LEU A 59 14.26 -6.67 17.77
N ALA A 60 14.40 -6.05 18.93
CA ALA A 60 15.63 -6.02 19.72
C ALA A 60 15.31 -5.77 21.21
N ARG A 61 16.27 -6.01 22.08
CA ARG A 61 16.17 -5.71 23.50
C ARG A 61 17.41 -4.97 23.97
N LEU A 62 17.19 -3.90 24.74
CA LEU A 62 18.24 -3.19 25.47
C LEU A 62 18.47 -3.85 26.82
N ASP A 63 19.60 -3.55 27.47
CA ASP A 63 19.91 -4.04 28.83
C ASP A 63 18.90 -3.47 29.82
N ASP A 64 18.05 -4.31 30.35
CA ASP A 64 16.91 -3.94 31.19
C ASP A 64 17.15 -4.15 32.69
N ARG A 65 18.36 -4.58 33.08
CA ARG A 65 18.66 -4.93 34.48
C ARG A 65 18.42 -3.77 35.46
N ILE A 66 18.86 -2.56 35.10
CA ILE A 66 18.66 -1.36 35.92
C ILE A 66 17.18 -0.97 35.95
N ALA A 67 16.52 -0.95 34.79
CA ALA A 67 15.11 -0.60 34.69
C ALA A 67 14.22 -1.56 35.53
N ARG A 68 14.52 -2.86 35.50
CA ARG A 68 13.82 -3.84 36.38
C ARG A 68 14.03 -3.57 37.86
N ALA A 69 15.25 -3.22 38.28
CA ALA A 69 15.54 -2.87 39.68
C ALA A 69 14.78 -1.60 40.10
N ASP A 70 14.68 -0.61 39.22
CA ASP A 70 13.94 0.62 39.50
C ASP A 70 12.44 0.38 39.63
N VAL A 71 11.86 -0.49 38.81
CA VAL A 71 10.45 -0.93 38.95
C VAL A 71 10.22 -1.62 40.27
N GLN A 72 11.12 -2.54 40.69
CA GLN A 72 11.01 -3.21 41.99
C GLN A 72 11.06 -2.24 43.16
N ARG A 73 11.96 -1.22 43.09
CA ARG A 73 12.04 -0.16 44.10
C ARG A 73 10.75 0.65 44.16
N ALA A 74 10.24 1.11 43.01
CA ALA A 74 9.00 1.87 42.99
C ALA A 74 7.79 1.05 43.44
N GLN A 75 7.78 -0.26 43.19
CA GLN A 75 6.74 -1.17 43.70
C GLN A 75 6.79 -1.26 45.23
N ALA A 76 7.97 -1.35 45.84
CA ALA A 76 8.12 -1.37 47.27
C ALA A 76 7.66 -0.05 47.93
N GLU A 77 7.95 1.10 47.33
CA GLU A 77 7.46 2.40 47.80
C GLU A 77 5.93 2.53 47.66
N LEU A 78 5.31 1.97 46.62
CA LEU A 78 3.86 1.92 46.50
C LEU A 78 3.25 1.08 47.65
N ILE A 79 3.74 -0.12 47.89
CA ILE A 79 3.27 -0.99 49.01
C ILE A 79 3.37 -0.27 50.37
N LYS A 80 4.45 0.46 50.60
CA LYS A 80 4.59 1.26 51.82
C LYS A 80 3.56 2.39 51.91
N ALA A 81 3.31 3.10 50.81
CA ALA A 81 2.30 4.16 50.75
C ALA A 81 0.89 3.60 50.97
N GLU A 82 0.56 2.46 50.37
CA GLU A 82 -0.73 1.76 50.54
C GLU A 82 -0.94 1.34 52.00
N ALA A 83 0.09 0.80 52.66
CA ALA A 83 0.03 0.43 54.09
C ALA A 83 -0.22 1.66 54.96
N SER A 84 0.45 2.77 54.68
CA SER A 84 0.24 4.05 55.40
C SER A 84 -1.20 4.57 55.17
N LEU A 85 -1.71 4.51 53.93
CA LEU A 85 -3.08 4.89 53.62
C LEU A 85 -4.09 4.05 54.40
N GLN A 86 -3.94 2.73 54.45
CA GLN A 86 -4.82 1.84 55.20
C GLN A 86 -4.84 2.19 56.69
N GLN A 87 -3.67 2.47 57.27
CA GLN A 87 -3.55 2.89 58.67
C GLN A 87 -4.30 4.21 58.95
N ASN A 88 -4.09 5.23 58.10
CA ASN A 88 -4.74 6.53 58.23
C ASN A 88 -6.25 6.45 57.99
N LEU A 89 -6.68 5.59 57.06
CA LEU A 89 -8.11 5.34 56.80
C LEU A 89 -8.76 4.74 58.05
N ALA A 90 -8.18 3.73 58.69
CA ALA A 90 -8.69 3.12 59.91
C ALA A 90 -8.76 4.13 61.07
N ASN A 91 -7.71 4.99 61.21
CA ASN A 91 -7.72 6.08 62.20
C ASN A 91 -8.82 7.10 61.94
N ALA A 92 -9.00 7.55 60.73
CA ALA A 92 -10.06 8.51 60.35
C ALA A 92 -11.46 7.94 60.64
N GLN A 93 -11.71 6.68 60.28
CA GLN A 93 -12.98 6.01 60.58
C GLN A 93 -13.24 5.90 62.07
N ARG A 94 -12.23 5.61 62.90
CA ARG A 94 -12.32 5.58 64.34
C ARG A 94 -12.63 6.97 64.92
N MET A 95 -11.89 7.99 64.47
CA MET A 95 -12.05 9.37 64.91
C MET A 95 -13.41 9.95 64.57
N ARG A 96 -13.95 9.67 63.40
CA ARG A 96 -15.31 10.07 62.99
C ARG A 96 -16.38 9.48 63.94
N ARG A 97 -16.23 8.20 64.33
CA ARG A 97 -17.17 7.57 65.31
C ARG A 97 -17.08 8.23 66.67
N LEU A 98 -15.87 8.52 67.20
CA LEU A 98 -15.68 9.21 68.47
C LEU A 98 -16.21 10.65 68.43
N TYR A 99 -16.06 11.33 67.31
CA TYR A 99 -16.60 12.68 67.10
C TYR A 99 -18.15 12.68 67.12
N GLN A 100 -18.78 11.71 66.47
CA GLN A 100 -20.24 11.54 66.57
C GLN A 100 -20.70 11.28 68.00
N ALA A 101 -19.92 10.59 68.80
CA ALA A 101 -20.14 10.37 70.22
C ALA A 101 -19.75 11.58 71.15
N LYS A 102 -19.35 12.72 70.53
CA LYS A 102 -18.88 13.92 71.20
C LYS A 102 -17.68 13.72 72.17
N SER A 103 -16.83 12.72 71.86
CA SER A 103 -15.71 12.31 72.70
C SER A 103 -14.38 12.90 72.24
N VAL A 104 -14.32 13.68 71.13
CA VAL A 104 -13.14 14.33 70.60
C VAL A 104 -13.47 15.71 70.04
N SER A 105 -12.48 16.59 69.85
CA SER A 105 -12.64 17.95 69.36
C SER A 105 -12.67 18.00 67.83
N ASP A 106 -13.22 19.13 67.26
CA ASP A 106 -13.18 19.41 65.82
C ASP A 106 -11.74 19.44 65.29
N GLN A 107 -10.80 19.95 66.11
CA GLN A 107 -9.39 20.05 65.76
C GLN A 107 -8.75 18.66 65.64
N ASP A 108 -9.08 17.72 66.53
CA ASP A 108 -8.57 16.35 66.47
C ASP A 108 -9.07 15.63 65.21
N LEU A 109 -10.37 15.78 64.89
CA LEU A 109 -10.92 15.23 63.63
C LEU A 109 -10.28 15.81 62.40
N LEU A 110 -10.17 17.16 62.32
CA LEU A 110 -9.51 17.83 61.18
C LEU A 110 -8.07 17.38 60.97
N LYS A 111 -7.29 17.19 62.03
CA LYS A 111 -5.94 16.68 61.98
C LYS A 111 -5.86 15.30 61.31
N VAL A 112 -6.69 14.36 61.76
CA VAL A 112 -6.69 12.98 61.22
C VAL A 112 -7.21 12.92 59.78
N GLU A 113 -8.21 13.76 59.45
CA GLU A 113 -8.66 13.86 58.06
C GLU A 113 -7.62 14.47 57.15
N THR A 114 -6.83 15.40 57.62
CA THR A 114 -5.70 15.96 56.87
C THR A 114 -4.61 14.89 56.65
N GLU A 115 -4.26 14.13 57.70
CA GLU A 115 -3.32 13.00 57.62
C GLU A 115 -3.81 11.93 56.60
N LEU A 116 -5.09 11.62 56.59
CA LEU A 116 -5.68 10.72 55.57
C LEU A 116 -5.52 11.28 54.15
N LYS A 117 -5.80 12.58 53.92
CA LYS A 117 -5.61 13.22 52.61
C LYS A 117 -4.17 13.22 52.16
N LEU A 118 -3.22 13.45 53.10
CA LEU A 118 -1.77 13.36 52.83
C LEU A 118 -1.35 11.95 52.44
N ALA A 119 -1.86 10.92 53.13
CA ALA A 119 -1.59 9.53 52.82
C ALA A 119 -2.19 9.12 51.44
N GLN A 120 -3.38 9.61 51.10
CA GLN A 120 -3.96 9.42 49.76
C GLN A 120 -3.10 10.06 48.66
N ALA A 121 -2.61 11.29 48.86
CA ALA A 121 -1.73 11.96 47.91
C ALA A 121 -0.40 11.22 47.75
N GLN A 122 0.15 10.67 48.86
CA GLN A 122 1.39 9.89 48.82
C GLN A 122 1.23 8.58 48.07
N GLU A 123 0.12 7.86 48.23
CA GLU A 123 -0.19 6.65 47.47
C GLU A 123 -0.28 6.95 45.96
N LEU A 124 -1.02 8.01 45.60
CA LEU A 124 -1.14 8.44 44.21
C LEU A 124 0.22 8.80 43.59
N SER A 125 1.06 9.51 44.34
CA SER A 125 2.43 9.85 43.91
C SER A 125 3.31 8.61 43.70
N ALA A 126 3.25 7.65 44.62
CA ALA A 126 3.99 6.39 44.49
C ALA A 126 3.53 5.56 43.29
N LYS A 127 2.22 5.52 43.05
CA LYS A 127 1.63 4.85 41.88
C LYS A 127 2.06 5.48 40.56
N ALA A 128 2.06 6.81 40.47
CA ALA A 128 2.58 7.53 39.31
C ALA A 128 4.07 7.26 39.07
N SER A 129 4.88 7.20 40.14
CA SER A 129 6.28 6.84 40.05
C SER A 129 6.49 5.43 39.52
N LEU A 130 5.75 4.45 40.04
CA LEU A 130 5.78 3.07 39.53
C LEU A 130 5.45 3.01 38.05
N THR A 131 4.37 3.69 37.61
CA THR A 131 3.99 3.76 36.18
C THR A 131 5.12 4.32 35.33
N SER A 132 5.80 5.39 35.82
CA SER A 132 6.94 5.96 35.10
C SER A 132 8.09 4.98 34.91
N GLN A 133 8.41 4.18 35.94
CA GLN A 133 9.48 3.17 35.86
C GLN A 133 9.06 2.00 34.95
N GLN A 134 7.79 1.62 34.95
CA GLN A 134 7.28 0.59 34.04
C GLN A 134 7.41 1.02 32.57
N VAL A 135 7.05 2.27 32.25
CA VAL A 135 7.27 2.81 30.89
C VAL A 135 8.74 2.75 30.48
N ARG A 136 9.67 3.11 31.39
CA ARG A 136 11.11 3.01 31.10
C ARG A 136 11.57 1.56 30.88
N LEU A 137 11.00 0.61 31.59
CA LEU A 137 11.27 -0.81 31.38
C LEU A 137 10.70 -1.28 30.03
N ASP A 138 9.51 -0.86 29.67
CA ASP A 138 8.91 -1.19 28.38
C ASP A 138 9.71 -0.59 27.22
N ASP A 139 10.27 0.60 27.36
CA ASP A 139 11.14 1.26 26.38
C ASP A 139 12.45 0.50 26.12
N THR A 140 12.83 -0.45 26.98
CA THR A 140 13.97 -1.36 26.71
C THR A 140 13.66 -2.41 25.64
N ARG A 141 12.39 -2.63 25.35
CA ARG A 141 11.89 -3.60 24.36
C ARG A 141 11.60 -2.86 23.07
N ILE A 142 12.44 -3.04 22.09
CA ILE A 142 12.25 -2.44 20.76
C ILE A 142 11.28 -3.32 19.97
N ILE A 143 10.06 -2.84 19.78
CA ILE A 143 8.95 -3.60 19.16
C ILE A 143 8.53 -2.98 17.84
N ALA A 144 7.97 -3.80 16.96
CA ALA A 144 7.38 -3.36 15.71
C ALA A 144 6.10 -2.55 15.98
N PRO A 145 5.98 -1.31 15.48
CA PRO A 145 4.81 -0.45 15.71
C PRO A 145 3.60 -0.86 14.86
N ASP A 146 3.81 -1.62 13.79
CA ASP A 146 2.78 -2.11 12.87
C ASP A 146 3.26 -3.41 12.19
N ASP A 147 2.35 -4.09 11.52
CA ASP A 147 2.71 -5.19 10.62
C ASP A 147 3.54 -4.62 9.46
N GLY A 148 4.53 -5.39 8.99
CA GLY A 148 5.32 -4.92 7.87
C GLY A 148 6.57 -5.72 7.56
N LEU A 149 7.28 -5.24 6.53
CA LEU A 149 8.56 -5.80 6.07
C LEU A 149 9.71 -4.93 6.55
N ILE A 150 10.70 -5.52 7.22
CA ILE A 150 11.91 -4.80 7.66
C ILE A 150 12.80 -4.51 6.44
N THR A 151 13.08 -3.22 6.21
CA THR A 151 13.90 -2.75 5.10
C THR A 151 15.30 -2.31 5.52
N ALA A 152 15.47 -1.89 6.78
CA ALA A 152 16.78 -1.53 7.32
C ALA A 152 16.90 -1.98 8.77
N ARG A 153 18.11 -2.41 9.15
CA ARG A 153 18.51 -2.73 10.51
C ARG A 153 19.84 -2.04 10.81
N ASN A 154 19.78 -0.99 11.61
CA ASN A 154 20.95 -0.23 12.08
C ASN A 154 21.37 -0.67 13.48
N ALA A 155 20.54 -1.46 14.17
CA ALA A 155 20.86 -2.02 15.47
C ALA A 155 22.05 -2.99 15.39
N THR A 156 23.03 -2.80 16.28
CA THR A 156 24.20 -3.66 16.41
C THR A 156 24.32 -4.16 17.86
N LEU A 157 24.64 -5.43 18.03
CA LEU A 157 24.81 -6.03 19.36
C LEU A 157 25.95 -5.31 20.12
N GLY A 158 25.71 -4.95 21.37
CA GLY A 158 26.65 -4.19 22.18
C GLY A 158 26.67 -2.67 21.95
N GLN A 159 25.98 -2.17 20.93
CA GLN A 159 25.83 -0.73 20.70
C GLN A 159 25.01 -0.10 21.84
N VAL A 160 25.40 1.11 22.23
CA VAL A 160 24.64 1.97 23.17
C VAL A 160 24.02 3.10 22.34
N PRO A 161 22.78 2.97 21.88
CA PRO A 161 22.15 4.00 21.07
C PRO A 161 21.80 5.23 21.92
N ALA A 162 21.91 6.41 21.33
CA ALA A 162 21.32 7.62 21.90
C ALA A 162 19.78 7.59 21.69
N THR A 163 19.05 8.29 22.54
CA THR A 163 17.60 8.47 22.35
C THR A 163 17.31 9.06 20.98
N GLY A 164 16.36 8.49 20.24
CA GLY A 164 16.02 8.89 18.89
C GLY A 164 16.85 8.24 17.77
N THR A 165 17.89 7.46 18.12
CA THR A 165 18.67 6.72 17.12
C THR A 165 17.78 5.69 16.43
N GLU A 166 17.71 5.73 15.07
CA GLU A 166 16.99 4.73 14.28
C GLU A 166 17.69 3.36 14.41
N LEU A 167 16.92 2.36 14.84
CA LEU A 167 17.39 0.98 14.99
C LEU A 167 16.86 0.07 13.88
N PHE A 168 15.62 0.28 13.47
CA PHE A 168 14.99 -0.46 12.38
C PHE A 168 14.14 0.48 11.55
N ARG A 169 13.89 0.05 10.31
CA ARG A 169 12.92 0.67 9.41
C ARG A 169 12.07 -0.43 8.78
N LEU A 170 10.77 -0.19 8.67
CA LEU A 170 9.87 -1.15 8.07
C LEU A 170 8.87 -0.47 7.12
N ILE A 171 8.48 -1.19 6.08
CA ILE A 171 7.36 -0.83 5.21
C ILE A 171 6.09 -1.31 5.90
N ARG A 172 5.23 -0.38 6.28
CA ARG A 172 3.95 -0.69 6.94
C ARG A 172 3.07 -1.55 6.04
N GLN A 173 2.50 -2.64 6.62
CA GLN A 173 1.61 -3.59 5.96
C GLN A 173 2.22 -4.24 4.71
N ASN A 174 3.55 -4.16 4.53
CA ASN A 174 4.24 -4.57 3.30
C ASN A 174 3.61 -3.96 2.04
N ARG A 175 3.04 -2.76 2.16
CA ARG A 175 2.27 -2.10 1.11
C ARG A 175 3.15 -1.14 0.33
N LEU A 176 3.18 -1.37 -0.99
CA LEU A 176 3.90 -0.54 -1.95
C LEU A 176 2.91 0.29 -2.77
N GLU A 177 3.36 1.45 -3.21
CA GLU A 177 2.66 2.28 -4.18
C GLU A 177 3.58 2.60 -5.36
N TRP A 178 3.00 2.75 -6.52
CA TRP A 178 3.69 3.28 -7.68
C TRP A 178 3.34 4.75 -7.84
N ARG A 179 4.37 5.60 -7.87
CA ARG A 179 4.23 7.04 -8.08
C ARG A 179 4.44 7.34 -9.55
N ALA A 180 3.35 7.40 -10.29
CA ALA A 180 3.36 7.68 -11.72
C ALA A 180 3.53 9.18 -11.98
N GLU A 181 4.45 9.53 -12.85
CA GLU A 181 4.67 10.89 -13.31
C GLU A 181 3.82 11.18 -14.54
N LEU A 182 2.97 12.20 -14.46
CA LEU A 182 2.03 12.59 -15.48
C LEU A 182 2.14 14.08 -15.81
N THR A 183 2.00 14.41 -17.09
CA THR A 183 1.83 15.83 -17.48
C THR A 183 0.47 16.35 -16.98
N ALA A 184 0.33 17.67 -16.84
CA ALA A 184 -0.91 18.29 -16.40
C ALA A 184 -2.12 17.84 -17.22
N ALA A 185 -2.00 17.78 -18.56
CA ALA A 185 -3.07 17.35 -19.45
C ALA A 185 -3.49 15.87 -19.24
N LYS A 186 -2.54 15.00 -18.89
CA LYS A 186 -2.84 13.60 -18.57
C LYS A 186 -3.47 13.45 -17.19
N MET A 187 -3.06 14.28 -16.23
CA MET A 187 -3.64 14.31 -14.88
C MET A 187 -5.15 14.57 -14.88
N GLU A 188 -5.64 15.44 -15.77
CA GLU A 188 -7.07 15.75 -15.89
C GLU A 188 -7.92 14.53 -16.31
N GLN A 189 -7.32 13.56 -16.99
CA GLN A 189 -7.99 12.35 -17.47
C GLN A 189 -7.95 11.22 -16.46
N VAL A 190 -7.02 11.26 -15.50
CA VAL A 190 -6.84 10.21 -14.49
C VAL A 190 -7.75 10.50 -13.29
N LYS A 191 -8.42 9.46 -12.80
CA LYS A 191 -9.33 9.54 -11.64
C LYS A 191 -9.01 8.43 -10.65
N PRO A 192 -9.22 8.65 -9.34
CA PRO A 192 -9.17 7.58 -8.35
C PRO A 192 -10.08 6.40 -8.73
N GLY A 193 -9.61 5.20 -8.45
CA GLY A 193 -10.33 3.95 -8.75
C GLY A 193 -10.01 3.33 -10.12
N GLN A 194 -9.29 4.03 -11.00
CA GLN A 194 -8.91 3.47 -12.30
C GLN A 194 -7.87 2.37 -12.15
N HIS A 195 -8.00 1.35 -13.00
CA HIS A 195 -7.10 0.20 -13.05
C HIS A 195 -5.77 0.56 -13.72
N VAL A 196 -4.70 -0.04 -13.21
CA VAL A 196 -3.33 0.18 -13.71
C VAL A 196 -2.64 -1.15 -13.90
N SER A 197 -2.04 -1.35 -15.06
CA SER A 197 -1.15 -2.48 -15.34
C SER A 197 0.29 -2.01 -15.33
N LEU A 198 1.12 -2.63 -14.49
CA LEU A 198 2.54 -2.31 -14.30
C LEU A 198 3.41 -3.42 -14.90
N LEU A 199 4.47 -3.03 -15.60
CA LEU A 199 5.44 -3.97 -16.17
C LEU A 199 6.72 -3.97 -15.33
N LEU A 200 7.00 -5.10 -14.70
CA LEU A 200 8.22 -5.29 -13.91
C LEU A 200 9.44 -5.56 -14.80
N PRO A 201 10.66 -5.29 -14.33
CA PRO A 201 11.90 -5.58 -15.08
C PRO A 201 12.06 -7.06 -15.45
N SER A 202 11.46 -7.97 -14.70
CA SER A 202 11.43 -9.40 -15.00
C SER A 202 10.57 -9.77 -16.21
N GLY A 203 9.80 -8.82 -16.76
CA GLY A 203 8.77 -9.06 -17.77
C GLY A 203 7.41 -9.48 -17.18
N ALA A 204 7.33 -9.73 -15.88
CA ALA A 204 6.06 -10.00 -15.20
C ALA A 204 5.19 -8.74 -15.14
N ARG A 205 3.88 -8.93 -15.17
CA ARG A 205 2.91 -7.85 -14.98
C ARG A 205 2.32 -7.93 -13.59
N THR A 206 2.14 -6.78 -12.98
CA THR A 206 1.38 -6.63 -11.74
C THR A 206 0.31 -5.57 -11.92
N GLU A 207 -0.69 -5.62 -11.10
CA GLU A 207 -1.85 -4.74 -11.18
C GLU A 207 -1.88 -3.78 -10.01
N GLY A 208 -2.51 -2.64 -10.23
CA GLY A 208 -2.72 -1.64 -9.23
C GLY A 208 -3.98 -0.83 -9.49
N GLN A 209 -4.28 0.06 -8.56
CA GLN A 209 -5.41 0.96 -8.65
C GLN A 209 -4.99 2.37 -8.28
N VAL A 210 -5.40 3.36 -9.06
CA VAL A 210 -5.18 4.77 -8.73
C VAL A 210 -5.92 5.07 -7.44
N ARG A 211 -5.18 5.42 -6.38
CA ARG A 211 -5.73 5.79 -5.09
C ARG A 211 -6.05 7.27 -5.02
N GLN A 212 -5.12 8.09 -5.46
CA GLN A 212 -5.26 9.56 -5.43
C GLN A 212 -4.29 10.22 -6.41
N LEU A 213 -4.53 11.49 -6.67
CA LEU A 213 -3.66 12.37 -7.43
C LEU A 213 -3.04 13.42 -6.51
N ALA A 214 -1.82 13.83 -6.81
CA ALA A 214 -1.21 14.98 -6.14
C ALA A 214 -2.04 16.24 -6.40
N GLY A 215 -2.24 17.06 -5.37
CA GLY A 215 -2.98 18.32 -5.50
C GLY A 215 -2.19 19.45 -6.17
N ALA A 216 -0.91 19.23 -6.48
CA ALA A 216 -0.04 20.20 -7.13
C ALA A 216 0.95 19.49 -8.07
N LEU A 217 1.44 20.24 -9.05
CA LEU A 217 2.54 19.79 -9.89
C LEU A 217 3.87 20.10 -9.19
N ASP A 218 4.87 19.27 -9.46
CA ASP A 218 6.23 19.54 -9.02
C ASP A 218 6.79 20.79 -9.72
N ASN A 219 7.38 21.70 -8.97
CA ASN A 219 7.82 23.00 -9.48
C ASN A 219 8.98 22.90 -10.48
N ASN A 220 9.80 21.85 -10.41
CA ASN A 220 10.95 21.67 -11.26
C ASN A 220 10.60 20.91 -12.54
N SER A 221 9.94 19.76 -12.40
CA SER A 221 9.56 18.90 -13.52
C SER A 221 8.26 19.32 -14.20
N ARG A 222 7.40 20.10 -13.52
CA ARG A 222 6.03 20.42 -13.92
C ARG A 222 5.15 19.21 -14.17
N MET A 223 5.54 18.08 -13.58
CA MET A 223 4.79 16.84 -13.63
C MET A 223 3.91 16.71 -12.38
N GLY A 224 2.76 16.11 -12.55
CA GLY A 224 1.93 15.67 -11.44
C GLY A 224 2.20 14.22 -11.08
N THR A 225 1.88 13.84 -9.86
CA THR A 225 2.02 12.46 -9.38
C THR A 225 0.67 11.81 -9.20
N ALA A 226 0.47 10.65 -9.82
CA ALA A 226 -0.62 9.74 -9.47
C ALA A 226 -0.09 8.64 -8.54
N TYR A 227 -0.73 8.49 -7.39
CA TYR A 227 -0.42 7.45 -6.41
C TYR A 227 -1.27 6.23 -6.70
N VAL A 228 -0.61 5.15 -7.05
CA VAL A 228 -1.24 3.88 -7.43
C VAL A 228 -0.90 2.82 -6.41
N ASP A 229 -1.89 2.27 -5.74
CA ASP A 229 -1.70 1.14 -4.83
C ASP A 229 -1.40 -0.12 -5.67
N ILE A 230 -0.30 -0.78 -5.36
CA ILE A 230 0.07 -2.05 -5.99
C ILE A 230 -0.66 -3.18 -5.24
N LEU A 231 -1.28 -4.10 -5.97
CA LEU A 231 -1.97 -5.22 -5.35
C LEU A 231 -1.00 -6.14 -4.61
N PRO A 232 -1.42 -6.74 -3.47
CA PRO A 232 -0.61 -7.68 -2.71
C PRO A 232 -0.16 -8.88 -3.53
N GLY A 233 1.00 -9.47 -3.18
CA GLY A 233 1.54 -10.63 -3.88
C GLY A 233 2.35 -10.30 -5.14
N SER A 234 2.62 -9.03 -5.37
CA SER A 234 3.48 -8.56 -6.46
C SER A 234 4.96 -8.76 -6.13
N ASP A 235 5.77 -9.09 -7.15
CA ASP A 235 7.24 -9.11 -7.06
C ASP A 235 7.88 -7.70 -7.14
N ALA A 236 7.08 -6.65 -7.14
CA ALA A 236 7.55 -5.28 -7.11
C ALA A 236 8.34 -5.01 -5.82
N LYS A 237 9.45 -4.28 -5.96
CA LYS A 237 10.29 -3.88 -4.82
C LYS A 237 10.40 -2.36 -4.78
N SER A 238 10.56 -1.83 -3.59
CA SER A 238 10.84 -0.40 -3.39
C SER A 238 12.05 0.05 -4.20
N ALA A 239 12.02 1.29 -4.69
CA ALA A 239 13.01 1.93 -5.56
C ALA A 239 13.07 1.41 -7.02
N MET A 240 12.21 0.46 -7.42
CA MET A 240 12.09 0.12 -8.85
C MET A 240 11.48 1.29 -9.62
N TYR A 241 12.12 1.68 -10.74
CA TYR A 241 11.56 2.61 -11.71
C TYR A 241 10.95 1.81 -12.86
N ILE A 242 9.63 1.86 -13.01
CA ILE A 242 8.88 0.99 -13.92
C ILE A 242 7.85 1.77 -14.73
N GLY A 243 7.50 1.20 -15.88
CA GLY A 243 6.41 1.68 -16.72
C GLY A 243 5.07 1.08 -16.30
N GLY A 244 4.02 1.85 -16.51
CA GLY A 244 2.65 1.40 -16.29
C GLY A 244 1.68 2.00 -17.29
N GLN A 245 0.52 1.41 -17.37
CA GLN A 245 -0.58 1.79 -18.23
C GLN A 245 -1.83 2.01 -17.38
N ILE A 246 -2.32 3.26 -17.35
CA ILE A 246 -3.53 3.65 -16.61
C ILE A 246 -4.72 3.56 -17.57
N GLU A 247 -5.73 2.78 -17.23
CA GLU A 247 -6.98 2.68 -17.99
C GLU A 247 -7.90 3.84 -17.60
N VAL A 248 -8.12 4.82 -18.51
CA VAL A 248 -8.83 6.05 -18.17
C VAL A 248 -10.30 6.02 -18.53
N GLU A 249 -10.64 5.68 -19.76
CA GLU A 249 -12.02 5.60 -20.23
C GLU A 249 -12.24 4.34 -21.08
N LYS A 250 -13.47 3.84 -21.07
CA LYS A 250 -13.88 2.81 -22.01
C LYS A 250 -14.59 3.49 -23.18
N ARG A 251 -13.99 3.40 -24.36
CA ARG A 251 -14.61 3.90 -25.60
C ARG A 251 -15.01 2.75 -26.50
N GLN A 252 -16.00 2.99 -27.32
CA GLN A 252 -16.37 2.03 -28.34
C GLN A 252 -15.32 2.04 -29.46
N ALA A 253 -14.62 0.94 -29.63
CA ALA A 253 -13.67 0.72 -30.70
C ALA A 253 -14.23 -0.28 -31.69
N LEU A 254 -14.03 -0.02 -33.01
CA LEU A 254 -14.33 -0.97 -34.06
C LEU A 254 -13.13 -1.93 -34.17
N THR A 255 -13.35 -3.21 -33.95
CA THR A 255 -12.28 -4.22 -33.85
C THR A 255 -12.46 -5.32 -34.88
N ILE A 256 -11.34 -5.85 -35.34
CA ILE A 256 -11.25 -7.07 -36.14
C ILE A 256 -10.26 -8.04 -35.53
N PRO A 257 -10.37 -9.36 -35.77
CA PRO A 257 -9.33 -10.31 -35.42
C PRO A 257 -7.98 -9.94 -36.05
N ALA A 258 -6.89 -10.07 -35.32
CA ALA A 258 -5.55 -9.72 -35.79
C ALA A 258 -5.14 -10.48 -37.07
N GLN A 259 -5.71 -11.68 -37.31
CA GLN A 259 -5.49 -12.49 -38.52
C GLN A 259 -6.09 -11.88 -39.79
N ALA A 260 -7.06 -10.98 -39.68
CA ALA A 260 -7.67 -10.31 -40.81
C ALA A 260 -6.86 -9.10 -41.28
N LEU A 261 -5.93 -8.61 -40.45
CA LEU A 261 -5.04 -7.49 -40.78
C LEU A 261 -3.77 -7.99 -41.45
N LEU A 262 -3.47 -7.42 -42.63
CA LEU A 262 -2.27 -7.72 -43.40
C LEU A 262 -1.39 -6.49 -43.52
N ILE A 263 -0.08 -6.71 -43.73
CA ILE A 263 0.87 -5.64 -44.08
C ILE A 263 1.33 -5.89 -45.49
N ARG A 264 1.03 -4.96 -46.41
CA ARG A 264 1.49 -4.97 -47.79
C ARG A 264 2.12 -3.64 -48.16
N ASP A 265 3.29 -3.68 -48.72
CA ASP A 265 4.07 -2.51 -49.13
C ASP A 265 4.23 -1.47 -47.99
N GLY A 266 4.42 -1.96 -46.74
CA GLY A 266 4.54 -1.12 -45.55
C GLY A 266 3.23 -0.50 -45.04
N ARG A 267 2.07 -0.86 -45.63
CA ARG A 267 0.75 -0.35 -45.25
C ARG A 267 -0.08 -1.43 -44.59
N SER A 268 -0.90 -1.02 -43.64
CA SER A 268 -1.91 -1.90 -43.03
C SER A 268 -3.14 -1.97 -43.92
N VAL A 269 -3.52 -3.19 -44.36
CA VAL A 269 -4.63 -3.42 -45.26
C VAL A 269 -5.51 -4.56 -44.76
N VAL A 270 -6.78 -4.52 -45.16
CA VAL A 270 -7.72 -5.61 -45.01
C VAL A 270 -8.36 -5.88 -46.40
N PHE A 271 -8.89 -7.07 -46.62
CA PHE A 271 -9.69 -7.34 -47.80
C PHE A 271 -11.19 -7.26 -47.47
N ARG A 272 -11.85 -6.21 -47.97
CA ARG A 272 -13.30 -6.07 -47.91
C ARG A 272 -13.93 -6.90 -48.99
N ILE A 273 -14.95 -7.64 -48.64
CA ILE A 273 -15.70 -8.48 -49.58
C ILE A 273 -16.96 -7.73 -50.01
N ASP A 274 -17.11 -7.58 -51.28
CA ASP A 274 -18.26 -6.93 -51.90
C ASP A 274 -18.61 -7.67 -53.19
N ASP A 275 -19.87 -8.01 -53.38
CA ASP A 275 -20.41 -8.70 -54.56
C ASP A 275 -19.55 -9.91 -55.03
N GLY A 276 -19.09 -10.75 -54.06
CA GLY A 276 -18.31 -11.96 -54.38
C GLY A 276 -16.86 -11.71 -54.82
N LYS A 277 -16.36 -10.49 -54.66
CA LYS A 277 -14.97 -10.09 -54.95
C LYS A 277 -14.29 -9.52 -53.73
N ALA A 278 -12.98 -9.66 -53.66
CA ALA A 278 -12.12 -9.13 -52.59
C ALA A 278 -11.47 -7.81 -53.03
N TYR A 279 -11.73 -6.75 -52.31
CA TYR A 279 -11.13 -5.44 -52.54
C TYR A 279 -10.17 -5.09 -51.44
N MET A 280 -8.94 -4.76 -51.80
CA MET A 280 -7.90 -4.33 -50.84
C MET A 280 -8.25 -2.92 -50.34
N GLN A 281 -8.41 -2.79 -49.02
CA GLN A 281 -8.73 -1.54 -48.36
C GLN A 281 -7.63 -1.20 -47.39
N GLU A 282 -7.01 -0.02 -47.55
CA GLU A 282 -6.07 0.52 -46.60
C GLU A 282 -6.80 0.94 -45.34
N VAL A 283 -6.21 0.62 -44.17
CA VAL A 283 -6.80 0.89 -42.86
C VAL A 283 -5.79 1.56 -41.91
N THR A 284 -6.31 2.39 -41.04
CA THR A 284 -5.52 2.94 -39.93
C THR A 284 -5.78 2.10 -38.69
N VAL A 285 -4.70 1.55 -38.15
CA VAL A 285 -4.72 0.68 -36.98
C VAL A 285 -4.60 1.52 -35.72
N GLY A 286 -5.41 1.21 -34.70
CA GLY A 286 -5.30 1.76 -33.35
C GLY A 286 -4.62 0.78 -32.40
N LEU A 287 -5.22 0.59 -31.22
CA LEU A 287 -4.70 -0.31 -30.19
C LEU A 287 -4.80 -1.77 -30.63
N ARG A 288 -3.90 -2.60 -30.09
CA ARG A 288 -3.95 -4.07 -30.20
C ARG A 288 -4.12 -4.67 -28.83
N ARG A 289 -5.07 -5.60 -28.69
CA ARG A 289 -5.29 -6.31 -27.43
C ARG A 289 -5.63 -7.76 -27.72
N ASP A 290 -4.92 -8.66 -27.07
CA ASP A 290 -5.08 -10.11 -27.26
C ASP A 290 -4.99 -10.49 -28.75
N ASN A 291 -6.06 -11.04 -29.31
CA ASN A 291 -6.15 -11.44 -30.71
C ASN A 291 -7.00 -10.47 -31.56
N ALA A 292 -7.28 -9.27 -31.06
CA ALA A 292 -8.06 -8.25 -31.75
C ALA A 292 -7.25 -6.96 -31.99
N VAL A 293 -7.61 -6.27 -33.08
CA VAL A 293 -6.96 -5.00 -33.47
C VAL A 293 -8.06 -3.98 -33.73
N GLU A 294 -7.88 -2.80 -33.16
CA GLU A 294 -8.73 -1.66 -33.41
C GLU A 294 -8.43 -1.07 -34.79
N ILE A 295 -9.49 -0.77 -35.53
CA ILE A 295 -9.40 -0.02 -36.80
C ILE A 295 -10.08 1.33 -36.62
N THR A 296 -9.28 2.39 -36.70
CA THR A 296 -9.75 3.76 -36.49
C THR A 296 -10.29 4.40 -37.74
N ARG A 297 -9.84 3.95 -38.94
CA ARG A 297 -10.30 4.42 -40.27
C ARG A 297 -10.15 3.31 -41.27
N GLY A 298 -11.03 3.35 -42.31
CA GLY A 298 -10.92 2.53 -43.52
C GLY A 298 -11.99 1.45 -43.67
N ILE A 299 -12.70 1.07 -42.58
CA ILE A 299 -13.80 0.11 -42.62
C ILE A 299 -15.01 0.59 -41.83
N ARG A 300 -16.16 -0.03 -42.09
CA ARG A 300 -17.44 0.18 -41.41
C ARG A 300 -17.87 -1.08 -40.66
N GLU A 301 -18.79 -0.93 -39.74
CA GLU A 301 -19.31 -2.02 -38.89
C GLU A 301 -19.95 -3.15 -39.70
N ASN A 302 -20.60 -2.81 -40.81
CA ASN A 302 -21.30 -3.77 -41.67
C ASN A 302 -20.44 -4.34 -42.80
N ASP A 303 -19.17 -3.97 -42.90
CA ASP A 303 -18.27 -4.49 -43.92
C ASP A 303 -17.95 -5.96 -43.65
N LEU A 304 -17.91 -6.76 -44.71
CA LEU A 304 -17.50 -8.15 -44.65
C LEU A 304 -16.01 -8.23 -44.95
N ILE A 305 -15.21 -8.70 -43.98
CA ILE A 305 -13.74 -8.72 -44.07
C ILE A 305 -13.25 -10.15 -44.18
N ALA A 306 -12.26 -10.39 -45.05
CA ALA A 306 -11.63 -11.70 -45.17
C ALA A 306 -10.80 -12.01 -43.90
N LEU A 307 -11.02 -13.17 -43.26
CA LEU A 307 -10.33 -13.62 -42.06
C LEU A 307 -9.22 -14.64 -42.41
N LYS A 308 -9.59 -15.82 -42.84
CA LYS A 308 -8.62 -16.84 -43.26
C LYS A 308 -8.50 -16.86 -44.78
N GLY A 309 -7.25 -17.03 -45.27
CA GLY A 309 -6.97 -16.99 -46.70
C GLY A 309 -6.73 -15.57 -47.26
N ALA A 310 -6.89 -14.54 -46.44
CA ALA A 310 -6.70 -13.14 -46.84
C ALA A 310 -5.28 -12.85 -47.42
N GLY A 311 -4.25 -13.53 -46.96
CA GLY A 311 -2.87 -13.36 -47.40
C GLY A 311 -2.64 -13.72 -48.87
N PHE A 312 -3.49 -14.56 -49.46
CA PHE A 312 -3.37 -15.05 -50.84
C PHE A 312 -4.25 -14.27 -51.84
N LEU A 313 -5.06 -13.31 -51.36
CA LEU A 313 -5.94 -12.55 -52.18
C LEU A 313 -5.24 -11.42 -52.94
N ASN A 314 -5.70 -11.18 -54.17
CA ASN A 314 -5.36 -10.00 -54.94
C ASN A 314 -6.57 -9.07 -55.06
N ASN A 315 -6.31 -7.80 -55.35
CA ASN A 315 -7.35 -6.80 -55.45
C ASN A 315 -8.28 -7.12 -56.63
N GLY A 316 -9.60 -7.17 -56.41
CA GLY A 316 -10.61 -7.49 -57.43
C GLY A 316 -10.78 -8.99 -57.69
N GLU A 317 -10.10 -9.88 -56.97
CA GLU A 317 -10.17 -11.32 -57.14
C GLU A 317 -11.54 -11.89 -56.73
N ALA A 318 -12.09 -12.79 -57.60
CA ALA A 318 -13.34 -13.50 -57.32
C ALA A 318 -13.10 -14.55 -56.22
N ILE A 319 -13.95 -14.57 -55.21
CA ILE A 319 -13.81 -15.42 -54.02
C ILE A 319 -15.02 -16.34 -53.82
N ARG A 320 -14.80 -17.40 -53.06
CA ARG A 320 -15.86 -18.27 -52.54
C ARG A 320 -15.84 -18.19 -51.02
N VAL A 321 -16.88 -17.60 -50.43
CA VAL A 321 -17.05 -17.51 -49.00
C VAL A 321 -17.38 -18.89 -48.43
N MET A 322 -16.55 -19.42 -47.55
CA MET A 322 -16.86 -20.61 -46.78
C MET A 322 -17.46 -20.18 -45.44
N THR A 323 -18.69 -20.52 -45.19
CA THR A 323 -19.32 -20.30 -43.89
C THR A 323 -18.59 -21.13 -42.85
N ALA A 324 -17.98 -20.49 -41.84
CA ALA A 324 -17.41 -21.18 -40.70
C ALA A 324 -18.57 -21.89 -39.96
N LYS A 325 -18.62 -23.23 -40.02
CA LYS A 325 -19.50 -24.00 -39.14
C LYS A 325 -19.10 -23.67 -37.69
N GLY A 326 -20.03 -23.06 -36.95
CA GLY A 326 -19.88 -22.82 -35.53
C GLY A 326 -19.53 -24.12 -34.83
N LYS A 327 -18.51 -24.07 -34.00
CA LYS A 327 -18.35 -25.02 -32.91
C LYS A 327 -19.25 -24.52 -31.78
N GLU A 328 -20.24 -25.34 -31.43
CA GLU A 328 -20.93 -25.32 -30.16
C GLU A 328 -19.95 -25.44 -28.98
#